data_a719b6ae5065d6c610bcf03323f0ad84
#
_entry.id   a719b6ae5065d6c610bcf03323f0ad84
#
_cell.length_a   1.000
_cell.length_b   1.000
_cell.length_c   1.000
_cell.angle_alpha   90.00
_cell.angle_beta   90.00
_cell.angle_gamma   90.00
#
_symmetry.space_group_name_H-M   'P 1'
#
loop_
_entity.id
_entity.type
_entity.pdbx_description
1 polymer ?
#
loop_
_entity_poly.entity_id
_entity_poly.type
_entity_poly.pdbx_seq_one_letter_code
_entity_poly.pdbx_strand_id
1 'polypeptide(L)'
;MNAALLSSVKLACNITWNDEATDTKVSDLIASGQAYIDGKLGAAGDYENPGEPLTLLKEYVRYGLSDALDVFETNYLNRLLAMQNDKQVKNYAEATVSP
;
A
#
# COMPACT_ATOMS: atom_id res chain seq x y z
N MET A 1 -9.49 -0.71 11.05
CA MET A 1 -9.38 -0.95 9.59
C MET A 1 -10.73 -0.79 8.93
N ASN A 2 -10.75 -0.25 7.74
CA ASN A 2 -11.95 -0.04 6.94
C ASN A 2 -12.38 -1.37 6.29
N ALA A 3 -13.66 -1.76 6.48
CA ALA A 3 -14.19 -2.99 5.87
C ALA A 3 -14.18 -2.95 4.35
N ALA A 4 -14.36 -1.77 3.76
CA ALA A 4 -14.29 -1.60 2.30
C ALA A 4 -12.87 -1.85 1.79
N LEU A 5 -11.85 -1.43 2.52
CA LEU A 5 -10.46 -1.69 2.16
C LEU A 5 -10.16 -3.19 2.23
N LEU A 6 -10.60 -3.86 3.29
CA LEU A 6 -10.42 -5.30 3.43
C LEU A 6 -11.06 -6.03 2.23
N SER A 7 -12.29 -5.69 1.89
CA SER A 7 -13.00 -6.31 0.76
C SER A 7 -12.27 -6.06 -0.56
N SER A 8 -11.82 -4.84 -0.80
CA SER A 8 -11.10 -4.47 -2.02
C SER A 8 -9.80 -5.25 -2.17
N VAL A 9 -9.04 -5.36 -1.09
CA VAL A 9 -7.76 -6.10 -1.11
C VAL A 9 -8.01 -7.60 -1.30
N LYS A 10 -9.02 -8.16 -0.61
CA LYS A 10 -9.38 -9.57 -0.78
C LYS A 10 -9.72 -9.88 -2.23
N LEU A 11 -10.51 -9.04 -2.89
CA LEU A 11 -10.87 -9.24 -4.29
C LEU A 11 -9.64 -9.18 -5.20
N ALA A 12 -8.71 -8.26 -4.94
CA ALA A 12 -7.48 -8.16 -5.69
C ALA A 12 -6.61 -9.42 -5.57
N CYS A 13 -6.74 -10.13 -4.43
CA CYS A 13 -6.01 -11.37 -4.16
C CYS A 13 -6.83 -12.62 -4.53
N ASN A 14 -7.97 -12.46 -5.20
CA ASN A 14 -8.87 -13.54 -5.58
C ASN A 14 -9.46 -14.29 -4.39
N ILE A 15 -9.65 -13.62 -3.26
CA ILE A 15 -10.26 -14.19 -2.06
C ILE A 15 -11.73 -13.81 -2.06
N THR A 16 -12.59 -14.77 -2.40
CA THR A 16 -14.03 -14.54 -2.52
C THR A 16 -14.83 -15.17 -1.38
N TRP A 17 -14.16 -15.83 -0.43
CA TRP A 17 -14.79 -16.46 0.72
C TRP A 17 -14.53 -15.66 2.00
N ASN A 18 -15.34 -15.90 3.01
CA ASN A 18 -15.19 -15.32 4.34
C ASN A 18 -14.69 -16.41 5.30
N ASP A 19 -13.51 -16.17 5.88
CA ASP A 19 -12.88 -17.07 6.83
C ASP A 19 -12.11 -16.22 7.81
N GLU A 20 -12.38 -16.40 9.11
CA GLU A 20 -11.78 -15.56 10.14
C GLU A 20 -10.25 -15.59 10.11
N ALA A 21 -9.66 -16.76 9.94
CA ALA A 21 -8.19 -16.88 9.90
C ALA A 21 -7.61 -16.17 8.67
N THR A 22 -8.25 -16.33 7.52
CA THR A 22 -7.83 -15.65 6.29
C THR A 22 -7.98 -14.13 6.42
N ASP A 23 -9.13 -13.69 6.93
CA ASP A 23 -9.41 -12.26 7.11
C ASP A 23 -8.43 -11.62 8.08
N THR A 24 -8.07 -12.31 9.16
CA THR A 24 -7.06 -11.83 10.10
C THR A 24 -5.70 -11.70 9.43
N LYS A 25 -5.28 -12.70 8.68
CA LYS A 25 -4.00 -12.65 7.96
C LYS A 25 -3.96 -11.51 6.95
N VAL A 26 -5.02 -11.33 6.18
CA VAL A 26 -5.11 -10.22 5.21
C VAL A 26 -5.09 -8.88 5.95
N SER A 27 -5.84 -8.74 7.03
CA SER A 27 -5.87 -7.51 7.84
C SER A 27 -4.49 -7.15 8.37
N ASP A 28 -3.76 -8.13 8.88
CA ASP A 28 -2.40 -7.92 9.38
C ASP A 28 -1.46 -7.48 8.26
N LEU A 29 -1.57 -8.09 7.08
CA LEU A 29 -0.76 -7.70 5.92
C LEU A 29 -1.12 -6.30 5.42
N ILE A 30 -2.39 -5.92 5.48
CA ILE A 30 -2.81 -4.56 5.12
C ILE A 30 -2.16 -3.55 6.08
N ALA A 31 -2.22 -3.79 7.38
CA ALA A 31 -1.62 -2.90 8.37
C ALA A 31 -0.11 -2.77 8.17
N SER A 32 0.57 -3.90 7.98
CA SER A 32 2.02 -3.92 7.72
C SER A 32 2.36 -3.22 6.41
N GLY A 33 1.56 -3.44 5.36
CA GLY A 33 1.77 -2.83 4.05
C GLY A 33 1.57 -1.33 4.08
N GLN A 34 0.55 -0.84 4.76
CA GLN A 34 0.32 0.59 4.92
C GLN A 34 1.50 1.25 5.63
N ALA A 35 1.97 0.65 6.73
CA ALA A 35 3.12 1.17 7.45
C ALA A 35 4.37 1.19 6.58
N TYR A 36 4.61 0.14 5.81
CA TYR A 36 5.75 0.04 4.92
C TYR A 36 5.70 1.11 3.82
N ILE A 37 4.56 1.23 3.15
CA ILE A 37 4.39 2.18 2.03
C ILE A 37 4.44 3.62 2.55
N ASP A 38 3.75 3.91 3.66
CA ASP A 38 3.78 5.23 4.27
C ASP A 38 5.20 5.63 4.70
N GLY A 39 5.97 4.67 5.21
CA GLY A 39 7.38 4.89 5.55
C GLY A 39 8.22 5.26 4.34
N LYS A 40 7.98 4.63 3.19
CA LYS A 40 8.68 4.96 1.95
C LYS A 40 8.23 6.29 1.36
N LEU A 41 6.95 6.65 1.51
CA LEU A 41 6.42 7.93 1.07
C LEU A 41 6.89 9.09 1.94
N GLY A 42 7.14 8.84 3.20
CA GLY A 42 7.40 9.88 4.19
C GLY A 42 6.14 10.60 4.65
N ALA A 43 4.96 10.05 4.34
CA ALA A 43 3.66 10.60 4.73
C ALA A 43 2.60 9.52 4.57
N ALA A 44 1.40 9.75 5.12
CA ALA A 44 0.28 8.82 4.97
C ALA A 44 -0.18 8.76 3.51
N GLY A 45 -0.32 7.55 2.98
CA GLY A 45 -0.84 7.31 1.65
C GLY A 45 -2.36 7.33 1.63
N ASP A 46 -2.92 7.50 0.43
CA ASP A 46 -4.36 7.42 0.21
C ASP A 46 -4.71 6.01 -0.22
N TYR A 47 -5.44 5.29 0.63
CA TYR A 47 -5.87 3.92 0.37
C TYR A 47 -7.39 3.82 0.15
N GLU A 48 -8.10 4.94 0.14
CA GLU A 48 -9.54 4.96 -0.06
C GLU A 48 -9.91 5.16 -1.52
N ASN A 49 -9.06 5.87 -2.26
CA ASN A 49 -9.30 6.18 -3.66
C ASN A 49 -8.32 5.42 -4.56
N PRO A 50 -8.69 5.14 -5.82
CA PRO A 50 -7.76 4.53 -6.77
C PRO A 50 -6.48 5.37 -6.92
N GLY A 51 -5.34 4.71 -6.97
CA GLY A 51 -4.06 5.38 -7.10
C GLY A 51 -2.92 4.45 -6.76
N GLU A 52 -1.70 4.96 -6.85
CA GLU A 52 -0.48 4.18 -6.66
C GLU A 52 -0.38 3.57 -5.26
N PRO A 53 -0.68 4.31 -4.15
CA PRO A 53 -0.59 3.68 -2.83
C PRO A 53 -1.51 2.48 -2.68
N LEU A 54 -2.75 2.58 -3.14
CA LEU A 54 -3.70 1.47 -3.06
C LEU A 54 -3.25 0.29 -3.92
N THR A 55 -2.76 0.55 -5.13
CA THR A 55 -2.26 -0.49 -6.02
C THR A 55 -1.08 -1.23 -5.39
N LEU A 56 -0.14 -0.49 -4.81
CA LEU A 56 1.02 -1.09 -4.13
C LEU A 56 0.60 -1.90 -2.91
N LEU A 57 -0.39 -1.42 -2.16
CA LEU A 57 -0.90 -2.16 -1.01
C LEU A 57 -1.50 -3.50 -1.41
N LYS A 58 -2.29 -3.53 -2.48
CA LYS A 58 -2.86 -4.78 -3.00
C LYS A 58 -1.77 -5.76 -3.41
N GLU A 59 -0.73 -5.28 -4.08
CA GLU A 59 0.40 -6.11 -4.47
C GLU A 59 1.20 -6.58 -3.25
N TYR A 60 1.41 -5.72 -2.26
CA TYR A 60 2.08 -6.09 -1.02
C TYR A 60 1.38 -7.26 -0.35
N VAL A 61 0.05 -7.18 -0.20
CA VAL A 61 -0.73 -8.24 0.44
C VAL A 61 -0.64 -9.52 -0.38
N ARG A 62 -0.75 -9.42 -1.69
CA ARG A 62 -0.68 -10.59 -2.58
C ARG A 62 0.66 -11.33 -2.44
N TYR A 63 1.76 -10.58 -2.42
CA TYR A 63 3.08 -11.17 -2.21
C TYR A 63 3.24 -11.72 -0.79
N GLY A 64 2.69 -11.02 0.21
CA GLY A 64 2.74 -11.47 1.60
C GLY A 64 1.99 -12.79 1.82
N LEU A 65 0.87 -12.99 1.12
CA LEU A 65 0.12 -14.25 1.18
C LEU A 65 0.92 -15.42 0.59
N SER A 66 1.87 -15.13 -0.28
CA SER A 66 2.74 -16.13 -0.91
C SER A 66 4.12 -16.20 -0.24
N ASP A 67 4.31 -15.54 0.89
CA ASP A 67 5.59 -15.45 1.63
C ASP A 67 6.72 -14.92 0.74
N ALA A 68 6.43 -13.93 -0.08
CA ALA A 68 7.36 -13.40 -1.07
C ALA A 68 7.53 -11.87 -0.96
N LEU A 69 7.49 -11.31 0.26
CA LEU A 69 7.63 -9.86 0.45
C LEU A 69 9.01 -9.34 0.02
N ASP A 70 10.04 -10.15 0.10
CA ASP A 70 11.36 -9.80 -0.41
C ASP A 70 11.33 -9.60 -1.92
N VAL A 71 10.57 -10.41 -2.63
CA VAL A 71 10.37 -10.27 -4.08
C VAL A 71 9.56 -9.00 -4.37
N PHE A 72 8.55 -8.70 -3.56
CA PHE A 72 7.80 -7.45 -3.68
C PHE A 72 8.74 -6.25 -3.62
N GLU A 73 9.60 -6.19 -2.62
CA GLU A 73 10.53 -5.07 -2.46
C GLU A 73 11.44 -4.94 -3.69
N THR A 74 11.99 -6.05 -4.17
CA THR A 74 12.85 -6.04 -5.35
C THR A 74 12.12 -5.52 -6.59
N ASN A 75 10.88 -5.97 -6.80
CA ASN A 75 10.12 -5.62 -8.01
C ASN A 75 9.55 -4.21 -7.97
N TYR A 76 9.25 -3.67 -6.79
CA TYR A 76 8.51 -2.41 -6.67
C TYR A 76 9.31 -1.28 -6.04
N LEU A 77 10.58 -1.50 -5.70
CA LEU A 77 11.41 -0.47 -5.06
C LEU A 77 11.47 0.81 -5.89
N ASN A 78 11.66 0.70 -7.20
CA ASN A 78 11.75 1.86 -8.08
C ASN A 78 10.44 2.65 -8.09
N ARG A 79 9.29 1.98 -8.06
CA ARG A 79 7.99 2.66 -7.99
C ARG A 79 7.80 3.37 -6.66
N LEU A 80 8.23 2.74 -5.57
CA LEU A 80 8.18 3.34 -4.23
C LEU A 80 9.05 4.60 -4.17
N LEU A 81 10.27 4.54 -4.72
CA LEU A 81 11.17 5.68 -4.74
C LEU A 81 10.66 6.81 -5.63
N ALA A 82 10.07 6.49 -6.78
CA ALA A 82 9.48 7.48 -7.67
C ALA A 82 8.31 8.20 -6.98
N MET A 83 7.48 7.46 -6.26
CA MET A 83 6.35 8.01 -5.51
C MET A 83 6.86 8.94 -4.39
N GLN A 84 7.92 8.57 -3.71
CA GLN A 84 8.56 9.38 -2.68
C GLN A 84 9.09 10.70 -3.27
N ASN A 85 9.76 10.63 -4.40
CA ASN A 85 10.29 11.82 -5.08
C ASN A 85 9.17 12.77 -5.50
N ASP A 86 8.08 12.25 -6.06
CA ASP A 86 6.92 13.08 -6.45
C ASP A 86 6.35 13.80 -5.25
N LYS A 87 6.23 13.12 -4.12
CA LYS A 87 5.71 13.70 -2.88
C LYS A 87 6.61 14.82 -2.37
N GLN A 88 7.93 14.59 -2.37
CA GLN A 88 8.89 15.58 -1.93
C GLN A 88 8.93 16.81 -2.84
N VAL A 89 8.87 16.61 -4.15
CA VAL A 89 8.84 17.71 -5.11
C VAL A 89 7.58 18.55 -4.92
N LYS A 90 6.42 17.94 -4.74
CA LYS A 90 5.18 18.67 -4.48
C LYS A 90 5.26 19.48 -3.20
N ASN A 91 5.77 18.90 -2.12
CA ASN A 91 5.92 19.58 -0.84
C ASN A 91 6.87 20.78 -0.96
N TYR A 92 7.97 20.61 -1.67
CA TYR A 92 8.94 21.69 -1.89
C TYR A 92 8.31 22.83 -2.71
N ALA A 93 7.59 22.49 -3.78
CA ALA A 93 6.93 23.49 -4.63
C ALA A 93 5.88 24.28 -3.85
N GLU A 94 5.09 23.61 -3.01
CA GLU A 94 4.10 24.26 -2.15
C GLU A 94 4.77 25.22 -1.17
N ALA A 95 5.85 24.80 -0.53
CA ALA A 95 6.59 25.63 0.40
C ALA A 95 7.20 26.85 -0.27
N THR A 96 7.64 26.71 -1.52
CA THR A 96 8.25 27.80 -2.30
C THR A 96 7.21 28.82 -2.74
N VAL A 97 6.00 28.35 -3.07
CA VAL A 97 4.90 29.21 -3.56
C VAL A 97 4.17 29.92 -2.43
N SER A 98 4.19 29.38 -1.23
CA SER A 98 3.56 30.01 -0.06
C SER A 98 4.20 31.36 0.24
N PRO A 99 3.39 32.43 0.33
CA PRO A 99 3.91 33.75 0.70
C PRO A 99 4.39 33.80 2.12
#